data_f7ee07bfdf4b3ad8998eea377adb53ce
#
_entry.id   f7ee07bfdf4b3ad8998eea377adb53ce
#
_cell.length_a   1.000
_cell.length_b   1.000
_cell.length_c   1.000
_cell.angle_alpha   90.00
_cell.angle_beta   90.00
_cell.angle_gamma   90.00
#
_symmetry.space_group_name_H-M   'P 1'
#
loop_
_entity.id
_entity.type
_entity.pdbx_description
1 polymer ?
#
loop_
_entity_poly.entity_id
_entity_poly.type
_entity_poly.pdbx_seq_one_letter_code
_entity_poly.pdbx_strand_id
1 'polypeptide(L)'
;MSTYAILQINITNKENYKEYLNQVTKIVTKHQGEYIVRGGKSEVVLGKWDYQRTVVVKFPSYESAFKWYNSEEYAPIKKIREDNSEGNCIIIEGI
;
A
#
# COMPACT_ATOMS: atom_id res chain seq x y z
N MET A 1 -14.82 11.94 6.24
CA MET A 1 -13.37 12.18 6.30
C MET A 1 -12.62 11.14 5.49
N SER A 2 -11.61 11.56 4.77
CA SER A 2 -10.79 10.61 4.04
C SER A 2 -9.88 9.82 4.99
N THR A 3 -9.58 8.60 4.60
CA THR A 3 -8.65 7.73 5.32
C THR A 3 -7.55 7.34 4.36
N TYR A 4 -6.35 7.16 4.85
CA TYR A 4 -5.20 6.83 4.03
C TYR A 4 -4.52 5.56 4.52
N ALA A 5 -4.18 4.69 3.58
CA ALA A 5 -3.26 3.59 3.84
C ALA A 5 -1.89 4.05 3.34
N ILE A 6 -0.91 4.06 4.23
CA ILE A 6 0.45 4.49 3.88
C ILE A 6 1.37 3.29 4.02
N LEU A 7 2.02 2.94 2.92
CA LEU A 7 2.95 1.82 2.87
C LEU A 7 4.36 2.34 2.58
N GLN A 8 5.32 1.85 3.34
CA GLN A 8 6.74 2.11 3.10
C GLN A 8 7.39 0.77 2.85
N ILE A 9 8.02 0.60 1.70
CA ILE A 9 8.42 -0.72 1.23
C ILE A 9 9.80 -0.69 0.58
N ASN A 10 10.62 -1.71 0.88
CA ASN A 10 11.79 -2.08 0.09
C ASN A 10 11.47 -3.40 -0.59
N ILE A 11 11.48 -3.41 -1.91
CA ILE A 11 11.20 -4.62 -2.69
C ILE A 11 12.45 -5.50 -2.67
N THR A 12 12.31 -6.73 -2.20
CA THR A 12 13.43 -7.68 -2.11
C THR A 12 13.53 -8.61 -3.32
N ASN A 13 12.40 -8.84 -3.99
CA ASN A 13 12.37 -9.64 -5.22
C ASN A 13 11.44 -8.98 -6.24
N LYS A 14 12.01 -8.26 -7.19
CA LYS A 14 11.26 -7.49 -8.18
C LYS A 14 10.43 -8.36 -9.10
N GLU A 15 10.96 -9.51 -9.51
CA GLU A 15 10.24 -10.42 -10.41
C GLU A 15 8.93 -10.90 -9.79
N ASN A 16 9.01 -11.42 -8.57
CA ASN A 16 7.82 -11.92 -7.88
C ASN A 16 6.89 -10.80 -7.45
N TYR A 17 7.43 -9.62 -7.14
CA TYR A 17 6.62 -8.47 -6.74
C TYR A 17 5.73 -7.95 -7.88
N LYS A 18 6.10 -8.18 -9.13
CA LYS A 18 5.27 -7.81 -10.29
C LYS A 18 3.89 -8.45 -10.22
N GLU A 19 3.81 -9.68 -9.72
CA GLU A 19 2.54 -10.37 -9.58
C GLU A 19 1.62 -9.62 -8.62
N TYR A 20 2.16 -9.09 -7.54
CA TYR A 20 1.42 -8.23 -6.61
C TYR A 20 0.90 -6.99 -7.34
N LEU A 21 1.77 -6.29 -8.06
CA LEU A 21 1.41 -5.06 -8.78
C LEU A 21 0.33 -5.31 -9.82
N ASN A 22 0.33 -6.48 -10.46
CA ASN A 22 -0.65 -6.81 -11.48
C ASN A 22 -2.05 -7.05 -10.93
N GLN A 23 -2.17 -7.38 -9.65
CA GLN A 23 -3.44 -7.80 -9.07
C GLN A 23 -4.02 -6.82 -8.04
N VAL A 24 -3.16 -6.04 -7.37
CA VAL A 24 -3.61 -5.23 -6.23
C VAL A 24 -4.55 -4.10 -6.63
N THR A 25 -4.34 -3.49 -7.78
CA THR A 25 -5.13 -2.33 -8.20
C THR A 25 -6.62 -2.62 -8.30
N LYS A 26 -6.98 -3.79 -8.82
CA LYS A 26 -8.38 -4.19 -8.95
C LYS A 26 -9.06 -4.28 -7.59
N ILE A 27 -8.35 -4.81 -6.61
CA ILE A 27 -8.88 -5.02 -5.26
C ILE A 27 -9.03 -3.68 -4.55
N VAL A 28 -8.04 -2.81 -4.67
CA VAL A 28 -8.08 -1.45 -4.11
C VAL A 28 -9.27 -0.68 -4.70
N THR A 29 -9.43 -0.73 -6.01
CA THR A 29 -10.52 -0.03 -6.71
C THR A 29 -11.89 -0.57 -6.29
N LYS A 30 -12.00 -1.87 -6.11
CA LYS A 30 -13.24 -2.50 -5.66
C LYS A 30 -13.67 -1.97 -4.29
N HIS A 31 -12.72 -1.64 -3.43
CA HIS A 31 -12.99 -1.08 -2.11
C HIS A 31 -12.98 0.45 -2.11
N GLN A 32 -13.12 1.06 -3.29
CA GLN A 32 -13.18 2.52 -3.47
C GLN A 32 -11.89 3.25 -3.11
N GLY A 33 -10.77 2.54 -3.14
CA GLY A 33 -9.47 3.12 -2.92
C GLY A 33 -8.95 3.80 -4.17
N GLU A 34 -8.15 4.83 -3.97
CA GLU A 34 -7.52 5.60 -5.02
C GLU A 34 -6.05 5.83 -4.69
N TYR A 35 -5.16 5.41 -5.58
CA TYR A 35 -3.74 5.69 -5.39
C TYR A 35 -3.46 7.17 -5.59
N ILE A 36 -2.85 7.80 -4.58
CA ILE A 36 -2.45 9.21 -4.68
C ILE A 36 -0.94 9.37 -4.66
N VAL A 37 -0.21 8.38 -4.13
CA VAL A 37 1.25 8.26 -4.25
C VAL A 37 1.54 6.79 -4.53
N ARG A 38 2.33 6.51 -5.55
CA ARG A 38 2.62 5.13 -5.91
C ARG A 38 4.07 4.98 -6.36
N GLY A 39 4.98 5.08 -5.39
CA GLY A 39 6.40 4.92 -5.64
C GLY A 39 7.02 6.04 -6.46
N GLY A 40 6.50 7.24 -6.34
CA GLY A 40 7.03 8.40 -7.05
C GLY A 40 8.39 8.84 -6.50
N LYS A 41 9.03 9.75 -7.22
CA LYS A 41 10.31 10.31 -6.82
C LYS A 41 10.18 10.96 -5.46
N SER A 42 11.13 10.69 -4.58
CA SER A 42 11.13 11.26 -3.24
C SER A 42 12.55 11.64 -2.82
N GLU A 43 12.65 12.55 -1.86
CA GLU A 43 13.93 12.99 -1.33
C GLU A 43 13.77 13.19 0.18
N VAL A 44 14.66 12.58 0.95
CA VAL A 44 14.66 12.72 2.40
C VAL A 44 15.25 14.08 2.75
N VAL A 45 14.50 14.92 3.43
CA VAL A 45 14.94 16.28 3.78
C VAL A 45 15.31 16.40 5.25
N LEU A 46 15.01 15.39 6.06
CA LEU A 46 15.36 15.36 7.47
C LEU A 46 15.38 13.92 7.97
N GLY A 47 16.44 13.56 8.67
CA GLY A 47 16.53 12.28 9.35
C GLY A 47 16.69 11.08 8.44
N LYS A 48 16.27 9.92 8.94
CA LYS A 48 16.34 8.65 8.24
C LYS A 48 15.01 8.27 7.64
N TRP A 49 15.07 7.63 6.49
CA TRP A 49 13.90 7.04 5.84
C TRP A 49 14.29 5.63 5.40
N ASP A 50 13.89 4.64 6.19
CA ASP A 50 14.42 3.29 6.05
C ASP A 50 13.92 2.51 4.83
N TYR A 51 12.82 2.94 4.22
CA TYR A 51 12.23 2.26 3.08
C TYR A 51 12.09 3.18 1.89
N GLN A 52 12.52 2.71 0.72
CA GLN A 52 12.67 3.56 -0.46
C GLN A 52 11.37 3.89 -1.18
N ARG A 53 10.40 2.98 -1.14
CA ARG A 53 9.15 3.15 -1.86
C ARG A 53 8.02 3.54 -0.92
N THR A 54 7.35 4.65 -1.23
CA THR A 54 6.18 5.10 -0.48
C THR A 54 4.95 5.00 -1.37
N VAL A 55 3.89 4.39 -0.83
CA VAL A 55 2.60 4.27 -1.52
C VAL A 55 1.55 4.83 -0.58
N VAL A 56 0.66 5.67 -1.09
CA VAL A 56 -0.47 6.19 -0.32
C VAL A 56 -1.75 5.92 -1.11
N VAL A 57 -2.69 5.26 -0.46
CA VAL A 57 -4.01 4.98 -1.02
C VAL A 57 -5.06 5.71 -0.20
N LYS A 58 -5.92 6.44 -0.88
CA LYS A 58 -7.01 7.17 -0.23
C LYS A 58 -8.28 6.33 -0.28
N PHE A 59 -8.94 6.21 0.87
CA PHE A 59 -10.24 5.53 0.99
C PHE A 59 -11.28 6.51 1.53
N PRO A 60 -12.57 6.29 1.21
CA PRO A 60 -13.62 7.19 1.68
C PRO A 60 -13.88 7.12 3.19
N SER A 61 -13.47 6.04 3.85
CA SER A 61 -13.67 5.87 5.28
C SER A 61 -12.63 4.93 5.87
N TYR A 62 -12.48 5.02 7.19
CA TYR A 62 -11.62 4.12 7.96
C TYR A 62 -12.06 2.66 7.80
N GLU A 63 -13.37 2.43 7.85
CA GLU A 63 -13.96 1.12 7.68
C GLU A 63 -13.64 0.52 6.31
N SER A 64 -13.76 1.31 5.26
CA SER A 64 -13.47 0.89 3.88
C SER A 64 -12.01 0.46 3.71
N ALA A 65 -11.07 1.20 4.31
CA ALA A 65 -9.66 0.85 4.26
C ALA A 65 -9.39 -0.48 4.97
N PHE A 66 -9.98 -0.70 6.12
CA PHE A 66 -9.83 -1.97 6.85
C PHE A 66 -10.49 -3.14 6.14
N LYS A 67 -11.63 -2.92 5.50
CA LYS A 67 -12.28 -3.96 4.70
C LYS A 67 -11.38 -4.42 3.57
N TRP A 68 -10.73 -3.47 2.90
CA TRP A 68 -9.75 -3.82 1.87
C TRP A 68 -8.61 -4.64 2.45
N TYR A 69 -7.97 -4.14 3.50
CA TYR A 69 -6.77 -4.76 4.05
C TYR A 69 -7.04 -6.17 4.57
N ASN A 70 -8.21 -6.41 5.12
CA ASN A 70 -8.59 -7.69 5.71
C ASN A 70 -9.48 -8.56 4.81
N SER A 71 -9.67 -8.16 3.55
CA SER A 71 -10.53 -8.93 2.66
C SER A 71 -9.92 -10.28 2.28
N GLU A 72 -10.78 -11.25 2.02
CA GLU A 72 -10.35 -12.58 1.58
C GLU A 72 -9.64 -12.53 0.23
N GLU A 73 -10.11 -11.66 -0.65
CA GLU A 73 -9.51 -11.50 -1.98
C GLU A 73 -8.13 -10.86 -1.94
N TYR A 74 -7.86 -9.99 -0.96
CA TYR A 74 -6.55 -9.39 -0.79
C TYR A 74 -5.56 -10.32 -0.08
N ALA A 75 -6.03 -11.24 0.75
CA ALA A 75 -5.16 -12.10 1.56
C ALA A 75 -4.05 -12.80 0.76
N PRO A 76 -4.33 -13.49 -0.36
CA PRO A 76 -3.25 -14.12 -1.13
C PRO A 76 -2.34 -13.10 -1.81
N ILE A 77 -2.87 -11.95 -2.20
CA ILE A 77 -2.10 -10.89 -2.86
C ILE A 77 -1.19 -10.20 -1.84
N LYS A 78 -1.72 -9.94 -0.66
CA LYS A 78 -0.95 -9.39 0.45
C LYS A 78 0.24 -10.29 0.80
N LYS A 79 0.05 -11.61 0.76
CA LYS A 79 1.12 -12.55 1.01
C LYS A 79 2.24 -12.45 -0.03
N ILE A 80 1.92 -12.23 -1.30
CA ILE A 80 2.92 -12.00 -2.33
C ILE A 80 3.77 -10.78 -1.97
N ARG A 81 3.13 -9.70 -1.54
CA ARG A 81 3.83 -8.50 -1.10
C ARG A 81 4.74 -8.80 0.09
N GLU A 82 4.22 -9.48 1.11
CA GLU A 82 4.98 -9.80 2.32
C GLU A 82 6.19 -10.68 2.05
N ASP A 83 6.05 -11.65 1.15
CA ASP A 83 7.12 -12.58 0.83
C ASP A 83 8.22 -11.95 -0.03
N ASN A 84 7.94 -10.84 -0.70
CA ASN A 84 8.85 -10.25 -1.69
C ASN A 84 9.21 -8.80 -1.38
N SER A 85 8.95 -8.36 -0.16
CA SER A 85 9.28 -7.01 0.28
C SER A 85 9.42 -6.96 1.79
N GLU A 86 9.98 -5.85 2.27
CA GLU A 86 10.04 -5.51 3.69
C GLU A 86 9.42 -4.13 3.84
N GLY A 87 8.73 -3.88 4.94
CA GLY A 87 8.20 -2.56 5.18
C GLY A 87 7.08 -2.50 6.17
N ASN A 88 6.38 -1.39 6.12
CA ASN A 88 5.32 -1.03 7.06
C ASN A 88 4.07 -0.60 6.32
N CYS A 89 2.94 -0.74 7.00
CA CYS A 89 1.69 -0.17 6.51
C CYS A 89 0.90 0.37 7.70
N ILE A 90 0.40 1.60 7.59
CA ILE A 90 -0.53 2.13 8.57
C ILE A 90 -1.80 2.60 7.86
N ILE A 91 -2.89 2.59 8.60
CA ILE A 91 -4.15 3.18 8.16
C ILE A 91 -4.42 4.33 9.11
N ILE A 92 -4.59 5.54 8.56
CA ILE A 92 -4.70 6.76 9.35
C ILE A 92 -5.81 7.65 8.80
N GLU A 93 -6.61 8.21 9.69
CA GLU A 93 -7.64 9.16 9.28
C GLU A 93 -7.02 10.49 8.88
N GLY A 94 -7.54 11.06 7.80
CA GLY A 94 -7.21 12.40 7.38
C GLY A 94 -8.15 13.43 8.00
N ILE A 95 -8.00 14.64 7.59
CA ILE A 95 -8.84 15.76 8.06
C ILE A 95 -10.05 15.95 7.15
#